data_8c11f2a1202891497c55d98d8fbf4d61
#
_entry.id   8c11f2a1202891497c55d98d8fbf4d61
#
_cell.length_a   1.000
_cell.length_b   1.000
_cell.length_c   1.000
_cell.angle_alpha   90.00
_cell.angle_beta   90.00
_cell.angle_gamma   90.00
#
_symmetry.space_group_name_H-M   'P 1'
#
loop_
_entity.id
_entity.type
_entity.pdbx_description
1 polymer ?
#
loop_
_entity_poly.entity_id
_entity_poly.type
_entity_poly.pdbx_seq_one_letter_code
_entity_poly.pdbx_strand_id
1 'polypeptide(L)'
;PRTAGLGLETLGVAIDNRGFIAVDGQFRTNVPGIFAIGDCVPGPMLAHKAEEDGIAAVEALAGQAHAAPDYALVPGVVYTAPEVASLGATEEALKEAGRAHVVGKFQFVANGRARAMGATDGLVKVLGCPDSGRILGAHVLGRNAGELIQELVLAMTASATLAQVASSSH
;
A
#
# COMPACT_ATOMS: atom_id res chain seq x y z
N PRO A 1 14.32 9.30 -5.24
CA PRO A 1 14.75 8.38 -6.32
C PRO A 1 16.15 8.74 -6.82
N ARG A 2 16.81 7.78 -7.49
CA ARG A 2 18.13 8.00 -8.08
C ARG A 2 18.01 8.02 -9.61
N THR A 3 17.78 9.22 -10.15
CA THR A 3 17.55 9.44 -11.59
C THR A 3 18.71 10.16 -12.29
N ALA A 4 19.69 10.67 -11.53
CA ALA A 4 20.87 11.35 -12.07
C ALA A 4 21.75 10.41 -12.92
N GLY A 5 22.27 10.92 -14.04
CA GLY A 5 23.18 10.19 -14.93
C GLY A 5 22.49 9.28 -15.95
N LEU A 6 21.15 9.30 -16.03
CA LEU A 6 20.40 8.55 -17.04
C LEU A 6 20.22 9.31 -18.37
N GLY A 7 20.74 10.54 -18.46
CA GLY A 7 20.61 11.37 -19.67
C GLY A 7 19.21 11.94 -19.91
N LEU A 8 18.37 11.95 -18.87
CA LEU A 8 16.98 12.39 -18.95
C LEU A 8 16.87 13.87 -19.34
N GLU A 9 17.79 14.69 -18.85
CA GLU A 9 17.87 16.13 -19.17
C GLU A 9 18.10 16.35 -20.68
N THR A 10 18.93 15.53 -21.30
CA THR A 10 19.23 15.60 -22.75
C THR A 10 17.99 15.28 -23.58
N LEU A 11 17.14 14.39 -23.08
CA LEU A 11 15.88 14.00 -23.71
C LEU A 11 14.73 14.95 -23.39
N GLY A 12 14.91 15.87 -22.44
CA GLY A 12 13.86 16.78 -21.98
C GLY A 12 12.79 16.12 -21.13
N VAL A 13 13.11 14.98 -20.47
CA VAL A 13 12.19 14.31 -19.56
C VAL A 13 11.99 15.14 -18.30
N ALA A 14 10.75 15.41 -17.94
CA ALA A 14 10.40 16.22 -16.78
C ALA A 14 10.66 15.46 -15.47
N ILE A 15 11.37 16.10 -14.55
CA ILE A 15 11.67 15.59 -13.20
C ILE A 15 11.12 16.60 -12.19
N ASP A 16 10.43 16.12 -11.15
CA ASP A 16 9.89 16.97 -10.09
C ASP A 16 11.00 17.44 -9.11
N ASN A 17 10.63 18.36 -8.19
CA ASN A 17 11.55 18.91 -7.20
C ASN A 17 12.07 17.91 -6.16
N ARG A 18 11.51 16.70 -6.11
CA ARG A 18 11.95 15.57 -5.26
C ARG A 18 12.78 14.56 -6.05
N GLY A 19 12.98 14.78 -7.33
CA GLY A 19 13.77 13.93 -8.23
C GLY A 19 12.99 12.78 -8.89
N PHE A 20 11.65 12.74 -8.76
CA PHE A 20 10.83 11.75 -9.46
C PHE A 20 10.58 12.16 -10.91
N ILE A 21 10.54 11.18 -11.81
CA ILE A 21 10.12 11.38 -13.19
C ILE A 21 8.61 11.61 -13.19
N ALA A 22 8.18 12.72 -13.81
CA ALA A 22 6.76 13.03 -13.95
C ALA A 22 6.12 12.11 -15.00
N VAL A 23 5.02 11.45 -14.63
CA VAL A 23 4.24 10.57 -15.48
C VAL A 23 2.75 10.85 -15.37
N ASP A 24 2.00 10.49 -16.41
CA ASP A 24 0.54 10.47 -16.36
C ASP A 24 0.00 9.17 -15.75
N GLY A 25 -1.34 9.01 -15.71
CA GLY A 25 -2.00 7.82 -15.18
C GLY A 25 -1.76 6.53 -16.00
N GLN A 26 -1.01 6.61 -17.09
CA GLN A 26 -0.60 5.48 -17.93
C GLN A 26 0.94 5.31 -17.95
N PHE A 27 1.63 5.91 -16.99
CA PHE A 27 3.08 5.89 -16.85
C PHE A 27 3.87 6.53 -18.00
N ARG A 28 3.21 7.36 -18.85
CA ARG A 28 3.87 8.09 -19.92
C ARG A 28 4.56 9.32 -19.35
N THR A 29 5.79 9.55 -19.78
CA THR A 29 6.46 10.83 -19.53
C THR A 29 5.96 11.90 -20.49
N ASN A 30 6.45 13.14 -20.31
CA ASN A 30 6.20 14.22 -21.26
C ASN A 30 6.88 14.01 -22.63
N VAL A 31 7.77 13.04 -22.77
CA VAL A 31 8.46 12.71 -24.02
C VAL A 31 7.81 11.49 -24.64
N PRO A 32 7.26 11.59 -25.88
CA PRO A 32 6.60 10.47 -26.55
C PRO A 32 7.50 9.24 -26.67
N GLY A 33 6.95 8.07 -26.35
CA GLY A 33 7.67 6.79 -26.41
C GLY A 33 8.54 6.49 -25.17
N ILE A 34 8.59 7.39 -24.19
CA ILE A 34 9.30 7.17 -22.91
C ILE A 34 8.28 7.00 -21.78
N PHE A 35 8.43 5.89 -21.04
CA PHE A 35 7.63 5.53 -19.89
C PHE A 35 8.53 5.41 -18.66
N ALA A 36 7.99 5.62 -17.47
CA ALA A 36 8.71 5.40 -16.23
C ALA A 36 7.80 4.73 -15.19
N ILE A 37 8.35 3.79 -14.43
CA ILE A 37 7.64 3.00 -13.42
C ILE A 37 8.51 2.80 -12.18
N GLY A 38 7.93 2.27 -11.11
CA GLY A 38 8.65 1.86 -9.92
C GLY A 38 9.17 3.02 -9.08
N ASP A 39 10.36 2.87 -8.50
CA ASP A 39 10.91 3.80 -7.53
C ASP A 39 11.30 5.18 -8.09
N CYS A 40 11.37 5.31 -9.41
CA CYS A 40 11.69 6.58 -10.05
C CYS A 40 10.48 7.46 -10.34
N VAL A 41 9.26 6.98 -10.11
CA VAL A 41 8.00 7.75 -10.22
C VAL A 41 7.37 7.97 -8.84
N PRO A 42 6.46 8.96 -8.68
CA PRO A 42 5.77 9.17 -7.41
C PRO A 42 5.01 7.93 -6.92
N GLY A 43 5.03 7.71 -5.60
CA GLY A 43 4.38 6.58 -4.94
C GLY A 43 5.29 5.87 -3.95
N PRO A 44 4.85 4.77 -3.33
CA PRO A 44 5.69 3.98 -2.42
C PRO A 44 6.83 3.30 -3.19
N MET A 45 8.04 3.32 -2.60
CA MET A 45 9.21 2.65 -3.16
C MET A 45 9.24 1.18 -2.72
N LEU A 46 8.44 0.35 -3.39
CA LEU A 46 8.23 -1.06 -3.06
C LEU A 46 8.29 -1.92 -4.32
N ALA A 47 8.95 -3.07 -4.26
CA ALA A 47 9.14 -3.96 -5.40
C ALA A 47 7.80 -4.41 -6.03
N HIS A 48 6.86 -4.86 -5.21
CA HIS A 48 5.55 -5.29 -5.69
C HIS A 48 4.71 -4.14 -6.31
N LYS A 49 4.87 -2.88 -5.82
CA LYS A 49 4.29 -1.71 -6.48
C LYS A 49 4.92 -1.49 -7.87
N ALA A 50 6.24 -1.64 -7.98
CA ALA A 50 6.93 -1.49 -9.27
C ALA A 50 6.52 -2.57 -10.28
N GLU A 51 6.24 -3.80 -9.85
CA GLU A 51 5.70 -4.89 -10.66
C GLU A 51 4.30 -4.54 -11.19
N GLU A 52 3.40 -4.07 -10.32
CA GLU A 52 2.04 -3.63 -10.72
C GLU A 52 2.09 -2.43 -11.68
N ASP A 53 2.95 -1.44 -11.43
CA ASP A 53 3.18 -0.34 -12.37
C ASP A 53 3.59 -0.86 -13.75
N GLY A 54 4.49 -1.85 -13.78
CA GLY A 54 4.99 -2.45 -15.02
C GLY A 54 3.88 -3.15 -15.81
N ILE A 55 3.04 -3.92 -15.14
CA ILE A 55 1.88 -4.59 -15.74
C ILE A 55 0.94 -3.53 -16.34
N ALA A 56 0.55 -2.54 -15.53
CA ALA A 56 -0.36 -1.48 -15.95
C ALA A 56 0.20 -0.67 -17.14
N ALA A 57 1.50 -0.36 -17.14
CA ALA A 57 2.16 0.35 -18.24
C ALA A 57 2.15 -0.46 -19.53
N VAL A 58 2.43 -1.76 -19.49
CA VAL A 58 2.44 -2.64 -20.67
C VAL A 58 1.03 -2.85 -21.22
N GLU A 59 0.04 -3.04 -20.36
CA GLU A 59 -1.36 -3.17 -20.77
C GLU A 59 -1.87 -1.88 -21.41
N ALA A 60 -1.51 -0.72 -20.86
CA ALA A 60 -1.82 0.58 -21.49
C ALA A 60 -1.16 0.74 -22.86
N LEU A 61 0.10 0.29 -23.01
CA LEU A 61 0.80 0.26 -24.31
C LEU A 61 0.12 -0.67 -25.33
N ALA A 62 -0.44 -1.79 -24.86
CA ALA A 62 -1.19 -2.73 -25.70
C ALA A 62 -2.60 -2.24 -26.06
N GLY A 63 -2.99 -1.03 -25.61
CA GLY A 63 -4.32 -0.47 -25.85
C GLY A 63 -5.42 -1.08 -24.99
N GLN A 64 -5.05 -1.81 -23.94
CA GLN A 64 -5.99 -2.33 -22.97
C GLN A 64 -6.34 -1.23 -21.95
N ALA A 65 -7.62 -1.15 -21.56
CA ALA A 65 -8.05 -0.22 -20.52
C ALA A 65 -7.60 -0.78 -19.15
N HIS A 66 -6.51 -0.24 -18.62
CA HIS A 66 -6.07 -0.54 -17.26
C HIS A 66 -6.06 0.74 -16.43
N ALA A 67 -6.63 0.68 -15.24
CA ALA A 67 -6.49 1.76 -14.27
C ALA A 67 -5.12 1.65 -13.59
N ALA A 68 -4.46 2.79 -13.35
CA ALA A 68 -3.25 2.80 -12.53
C ALA A 68 -3.53 2.15 -11.16
N PRO A 69 -2.56 1.42 -10.57
CA PRO A 69 -2.73 0.79 -9.27
C PRO A 69 -3.15 1.80 -8.20
N ASP A 70 -4.11 1.44 -7.37
CA ASP A 70 -4.44 2.24 -6.19
C ASP A 70 -3.38 2.00 -5.10
N TYR A 71 -2.47 2.93 -4.97
CA TYR A 71 -1.38 2.82 -4.00
C TYR A 71 -1.83 2.78 -2.54
N ALA A 72 -3.08 3.14 -2.24
CA ALA A 72 -3.65 2.93 -0.92
C ALA A 72 -3.87 1.44 -0.59
N LEU A 73 -3.89 0.57 -1.60
CA LEU A 73 -4.04 -0.88 -1.46
C LEU A 73 -2.70 -1.63 -1.48
N VAL A 74 -1.59 -0.91 -1.62
CA VAL A 74 -0.24 -1.50 -1.62
C VAL A 74 0.29 -1.59 -0.19
N PRO A 75 0.48 -2.80 0.37
CA PRO A 75 0.98 -2.95 1.73
C PRO A 75 2.48 -2.64 1.83
N GLY A 76 2.88 -1.94 2.89
CA GLY A 76 4.27 -1.77 3.25
C GLY A 76 4.66 -2.73 4.38
N VAL A 77 5.81 -3.40 4.27
CA VAL A 77 6.31 -4.31 5.31
C VAL A 77 7.74 -3.96 5.67
N VAL A 78 8.02 -3.87 6.97
CA VAL A 78 9.37 -3.77 7.53
C VAL A 78 9.70 -5.11 8.17
N TYR A 79 10.67 -5.82 7.59
CA TYR A 79 11.07 -7.18 7.97
C TYR A 79 12.05 -7.19 9.16
N THR A 80 11.62 -6.60 10.25
CA THR A 80 12.33 -6.63 11.54
C THR A 80 11.81 -7.79 12.40
N ALA A 81 12.34 -7.95 13.61
CA ALA A 81 11.79 -8.86 14.61
C ALA A 81 11.41 -8.07 15.86
N PRO A 82 10.12 -7.79 16.09
CA PRO A 82 8.95 -8.16 15.29
C PRO A 82 8.82 -7.36 13.98
N GLU A 83 8.08 -7.91 13.02
CA GLU A 83 7.75 -7.23 11.76
C GLU A 83 6.71 -6.13 11.97
N VAL A 84 6.72 -5.14 11.07
CA VAL A 84 5.68 -4.10 10.99
C VAL A 84 5.09 -4.12 9.59
N ALA A 85 3.78 -4.30 9.48
CA ALA A 85 3.05 -4.21 8.23
C ALA A 85 1.98 -3.12 8.29
N SER A 86 1.79 -2.40 7.19
CA SER A 86 0.84 -1.30 7.09
C SER A 86 0.13 -1.29 5.75
N LEU A 87 -1.14 -0.87 5.76
CA LEU A 87 -1.99 -0.77 4.58
C LEU A 87 -2.96 0.40 4.74
N GLY A 88 -3.16 1.18 3.69
CA GLY A 88 -4.12 2.28 3.67
C GLY A 88 -3.74 3.45 4.58
N ALA A 89 -4.74 4.14 5.11
CA ALA A 89 -4.53 5.35 5.91
C ALA A 89 -4.08 5.04 7.35
N THR A 90 -3.23 5.91 7.89
CA THR A 90 -2.95 5.91 9.33
C THR A 90 -4.05 6.66 10.09
N GLU A 91 -4.19 6.39 11.40
CA GLU A 91 -5.14 7.13 12.24
C GLU A 91 -4.82 8.63 12.29
N GLU A 92 -3.54 8.97 12.27
CA GLU A 92 -3.05 10.34 12.25
C GLU A 92 -3.48 11.05 10.96
N ALA A 93 -3.28 10.41 9.80
CA ALA A 93 -3.70 10.96 8.50
C ALA A 93 -5.22 11.15 8.43
N LEU A 94 -6.01 10.22 8.98
CA LEU A 94 -7.48 10.38 9.03
C LEU A 94 -7.91 11.53 9.93
N LYS A 95 -7.25 11.72 11.07
CA LYS A 95 -7.49 12.85 11.98
C LYS A 95 -7.15 14.19 11.33
N GLU A 96 -5.98 14.26 10.69
CA GLU A 96 -5.52 15.46 9.97
C GLU A 96 -6.46 15.83 8.82
N ALA A 97 -6.97 14.82 8.09
CA ALA A 97 -7.96 15.02 7.03
C ALA A 97 -9.40 15.28 7.56
N GLY A 98 -9.62 15.30 8.87
CA GLY A 98 -10.96 15.42 9.47
C GLY A 98 -11.90 14.28 9.12
N ARG A 99 -11.38 13.11 8.70
CA ARG A 99 -12.19 11.98 8.27
C ARG A 99 -12.66 11.15 9.46
N ALA A 100 -13.99 11.02 9.62
CA ALA A 100 -14.59 10.18 10.66
C ALA A 100 -14.13 8.72 10.51
N HIS A 101 -13.74 8.10 11.61
CA HIS A 101 -13.29 6.71 11.62
C HIS A 101 -13.52 6.05 12.99
N VAL A 102 -13.64 4.74 12.96
CA VAL A 102 -13.62 3.87 14.15
C VAL A 102 -12.31 3.08 14.18
N VAL A 103 -11.86 2.74 15.38
CA VAL A 103 -10.57 2.05 15.60
C VAL A 103 -10.83 0.75 16.38
N GLY A 104 -10.44 -0.38 15.78
CA GLY A 104 -10.32 -1.66 16.46
C GLY A 104 -8.86 -1.99 16.73
N LYS A 105 -8.55 -2.46 17.96
CA LYS A 105 -7.20 -2.92 18.34
C LYS A 105 -7.28 -4.25 19.05
N PHE A 106 -6.36 -5.15 18.74
CA PHE A 106 -6.21 -6.42 19.43
C PHE A 106 -4.74 -6.68 19.72
N GLN A 107 -4.42 -6.96 20.99
CA GLN A 107 -3.05 -7.23 21.44
C GLN A 107 -2.74 -8.72 21.34
N PHE A 108 -1.58 -9.10 20.81
CA PHE A 108 -1.20 -10.50 20.65
C PHE A 108 -1.03 -11.25 21.99
N VAL A 109 -0.79 -10.55 23.09
CA VAL A 109 -0.78 -11.16 24.42
C VAL A 109 -2.10 -11.87 24.77
N ALA A 110 -3.22 -11.48 24.16
CA ALA A 110 -4.52 -12.12 24.33
C ALA A 110 -4.81 -13.24 23.30
N ASN A 111 -3.90 -13.46 22.32
CA ASN A 111 -4.06 -14.49 21.28
C ASN A 111 -3.45 -15.82 21.74
N GLY A 112 -4.24 -16.90 21.70
CA GLY A 112 -3.81 -18.24 22.15
C GLY A 112 -2.63 -18.79 21.35
N ARG A 113 -2.61 -18.61 20.01
CA ARG A 113 -1.50 -19.04 19.15
C ARG A 113 -0.22 -18.25 19.43
N ALA A 114 -0.33 -16.92 19.57
CA ALA A 114 0.82 -16.08 19.91
C ALA A 114 1.44 -16.49 21.25
N ARG A 115 0.61 -16.80 22.23
CA ARG A 115 1.07 -17.31 23.55
C ARG A 115 1.76 -18.67 23.42
N ALA A 116 1.19 -19.58 22.65
CA ALA A 116 1.79 -20.90 22.43
C ALA A 116 3.15 -20.83 21.73
N MET A 117 3.33 -19.83 20.85
CA MET A 117 4.59 -19.58 20.13
C MET A 117 5.59 -18.73 20.92
N GLY A 118 5.23 -18.19 22.08
CA GLY A 118 6.06 -17.21 22.82
C GLY A 118 6.28 -15.89 22.04
N ALA A 119 5.36 -15.52 21.13
CA ALA A 119 5.46 -14.35 20.27
C ALA A 119 4.29 -13.38 20.55
N THR A 120 4.22 -12.88 21.78
CA THR A 120 3.09 -12.08 22.28
C THR A 120 3.25 -10.58 22.08
N ASP A 121 4.43 -10.14 21.64
CA ASP A 121 4.71 -8.73 21.41
C ASP A 121 4.01 -8.26 20.14
N GLY A 122 3.20 -7.20 20.28
CA GLY A 122 2.56 -6.57 19.16
C GLY A 122 1.05 -6.53 19.20
N LEU A 123 0.48 -6.07 18.09
CA LEU A 123 -0.97 -5.83 17.96
C LEU A 123 -1.40 -5.85 16.50
N VAL A 124 -2.70 -6.01 16.31
CA VAL A 124 -3.41 -5.64 15.07
C VAL A 124 -4.27 -4.40 15.35
N LYS A 125 -4.20 -3.41 14.46
CA LYS A 125 -5.03 -2.19 14.49
C LYS A 125 -5.72 -2.06 13.14
N VAL A 126 -7.04 -1.92 13.15
CA VAL A 126 -7.84 -1.72 11.94
C VAL A 126 -8.65 -0.44 12.09
N LEU A 127 -8.70 0.35 11.02
CA LEU A 127 -9.44 1.61 10.93
C LEU A 127 -10.61 1.42 9.96
N GLY A 128 -11.79 1.85 10.34
CA GLY A 128 -12.98 1.70 9.51
C GLY A 128 -13.81 2.97 9.39
N CYS A 129 -14.56 3.07 8.31
CA CYS A 129 -15.55 4.12 8.12
C CYS A 129 -16.80 3.81 8.96
N PRO A 130 -17.24 4.71 9.85
CA PRO A 130 -18.41 4.46 10.70
C PRO A 130 -19.70 4.27 9.91
N ASP A 131 -19.87 4.96 8.77
CA ASP A 131 -21.09 4.96 7.99
C ASP A 131 -21.21 3.73 7.07
N SER A 132 -20.12 3.39 6.37
CA SER A 132 -20.12 2.30 5.38
C SER A 132 -19.55 0.98 5.93
N GLY A 133 -18.87 1.00 7.07
CA GLY A 133 -18.14 -0.13 7.60
C GLY A 133 -16.89 -0.52 6.81
N ARG A 134 -16.54 0.19 5.72
CA ARG A 134 -15.36 -0.13 4.90
C ARG A 134 -14.07 0.08 5.66
N ILE A 135 -13.09 -0.76 5.40
CA ILE A 135 -11.74 -0.64 5.96
C ILE A 135 -11.05 0.56 5.31
N LEU A 136 -10.46 1.43 6.13
CA LEU A 136 -9.71 2.62 5.71
C LEU A 136 -8.21 2.44 5.83
N GLY A 137 -7.78 1.54 6.71
CA GLY A 137 -6.39 1.22 6.94
C GLY A 137 -6.22 0.11 7.96
N ALA A 138 -5.05 -0.52 7.92
CA ALA A 138 -4.71 -1.60 8.82
C ALA A 138 -3.21 -1.59 9.14
N HIS A 139 -2.87 -1.92 10.36
CA HIS A 139 -1.49 -1.93 10.84
C HIS A 139 -1.29 -3.14 11.74
N VAL A 140 -0.24 -3.91 11.47
CA VAL A 140 0.12 -5.09 12.23
C VAL A 140 1.56 -4.94 12.71
N LEU A 141 1.77 -5.09 13.99
CA LEU A 141 3.10 -5.22 14.60
C LEU A 141 3.16 -6.60 15.23
N GLY A 142 4.10 -7.44 14.83
CA GLY A 142 4.26 -8.76 15.42
C GLY A 142 4.91 -9.76 14.47
N ARG A 143 5.02 -10.99 14.93
CA ARG A 143 5.54 -12.09 14.12
C ARG A 143 4.61 -12.34 12.93
N ASN A 144 5.18 -12.48 11.74
CA ASN A 144 4.48 -12.73 10.48
C ASN A 144 3.48 -11.61 10.11
N ALA A 145 3.78 -10.35 10.47
CA ALA A 145 2.90 -9.24 10.14
C ALA A 145 2.71 -9.09 8.63
N GLY A 146 3.74 -9.42 7.83
CA GLY A 146 3.70 -9.41 6.38
C GLY A 146 2.69 -10.39 5.79
N GLU A 147 2.53 -11.58 6.38
CA GLU A 147 1.49 -12.54 5.98
C GLU A 147 0.11 -12.13 6.50
N LEU A 148 0.04 -11.68 7.74
CA LEU A 148 -1.24 -11.31 8.36
C LEU A 148 -1.92 -10.13 7.66
N ILE A 149 -1.16 -9.15 7.16
CA ILE A 149 -1.72 -7.99 6.47
C ILE A 149 -2.42 -8.38 5.16
N GLN A 150 -2.06 -9.50 4.51
CA GLN A 150 -2.58 -9.89 3.20
C GLN A 150 -4.10 -10.16 3.19
N GLU A 151 -4.64 -10.65 4.29
CA GLU A 151 -6.09 -10.79 4.44
C GLU A 151 -6.81 -9.43 4.35
N LEU A 152 -6.23 -8.41 4.97
CA LEU A 152 -6.78 -7.05 4.94
C LEU A 152 -6.54 -6.37 3.59
N VAL A 153 -5.46 -6.69 2.88
CA VAL A 153 -5.24 -6.27 1.48
C VAL A 153 -6.36 -6.80 0.60
N LEU A 154 -6.63 -8.11 0.67
CA LEU A 154 -7.72 -8.73 -0.10
C LEU A 154 -9.07 -8.13 0.27
N ALA A 155 -9.35 -7.94 1.56
CA ALA A 155 -10.59 -7.34 2.04
C ALA A 155 -10.77 -5.91 1.53
N MET A 156 -9.74 -5.07 1.57
CA MET A 156 -9.79 -3.69 1.04
C MET A 156 -9.96 -3.68 -0.48
N THR A 157 -9.25 -4.52 -1.21
CA THR A 157 -9.36 -4.66 -2.68
C THR A 157 -10.77 -5.06 -3.08
N ALA A 158 -11.38 -6.01 -2.36
CA ALA A 158 -12.77 -6.44 -2.56
C ALA A 158 -13.79 -5.45 -1.99
N SER A 159 -13.36 -4.32 -1.42
CA SER A 159 -14.24 -3.36 -0.74
C SER A 159 -15.09 -3.98 0.38
N ALA A 160 -14.57 -5.01 1.06
CA ALA A 160 -15.24 -5.65 2.18
C ALA A 160 -15.37 -4.70 3.40
N THR A 161 -16.34 -5.00 4.24
CA THR A 161 -16.58 -4.27 5.49
C THR A 161 -15.90 -4.94 6.67
N LEU A 162 -15.70 -4.19 7.75
CA LEU A 162 -15.22 -4.72 9.04
C LEU A 162 -16.08 -5.90 9.53
N ALA A 163 -17.42 -5.81 9.36
CA ALA A 163 -18.33 -6.86 9.76
C ALA A 163 -18.13 -8.16 8.96
N GLN A 164 -17.87 -8.04 7.65
CA GLN A 164 -17.59 -9.20 6.80
C GLN A 164 -16.29 -9.89 7.19
N VAL A 165 -15.21 -9.12 7.42
CA VAL A 165 -13.94 -9.69 7.92
C VAL A 165 -14.14 -10.35 9.29
N ALA A 166 -14.81 -9.68 10.23
CA ALA A 166 -15.05 -10.21 11.58
C ALA A 166 -15.93 -11.47 11.60
N SER A 167 -16.77 -11.69 10.59
CA SER A 167 -17.63 -12.89 10.46
C SER A 167 -16.99 -14.02 9.66
N SER A 168 -15.82 -13.79 9.05
CA SER A 168 -15.08 -14.84 8.36
C SER A 168 -14.48 -15.83 9.35
N SER A 169 -14.46 -17.11 9.00
CA SER A 169 -13.75 -18.11 9.79
C SER A 169 -12.25 -18.06 9.49
N HIS A 170 -11.45 -18.09 10.53
CA HIS A 170 -9.98 -17.97 10.48
C HIS A 170 -9.31 -19.27 10.96
#